data_94bf9a28cf654f05b59abff3caf4df24
#
_entry.id   94bf9a28cf654f05b59abff3caf4df24
#
_cell.length_a   1.000
_cell.length_b   1.000
_cell.length_c   1.000
_cell.angle_alpha   90.00
_cell.angle_beta   90.00
_cell.angle_gamma   90.00
#
_symmetry.space_group_name_H-M   'P 1'
#
loop_
_entity.id
_entity.type
_entity.pdbx_description
1 polymer ?
#
loop_
_entity_poly.entity_id
_entity_poly.type
_entity_poly.pdbx_seq_one_letter_code
_entity_poly.pdbx_strand_id
1 'polypeptide(L)'
;VNATSAKSLSVIIKGKNGYTGTVDTLKWGIDKFDLANADVTVDGDKITVKCGKVEVPSNEYTVTKDAAANKVTVTATKDNKNYTGSKTVSAVVTDPTERPAAPMISSVKVVGNKATAILSGDSEGAAGYDYVISTDRDCITNKDYDSVNKNQVQTSTTFKYVQQGTYYAYCHAWKRDENGKKVFGEWSNAYPFSVTAITPDAPVITNVKVSGSTIKVTYKAAANATGYDVVLGTGSKKENGETRPYQYGNHKKLNLKEGTVTATFKNVPKGTWVVGMHAFNRTSEDGKKVFSPWSNLKKATVK
;
A
#
# COMPACT_ATOMS: atom_id res chain seq x y z
N VAL A 1 -47.82 -27.24 6.09
CA VAL A 1 -46.51 -27.87 5.81
C VAL A 1 -45.61 -26.83 5.17
N ASN A 2 -44.53 -26.49 5.86
CA ASN A 2 -43.53 -25.57 5.29
C ASN A 2 -42.51 -26.39 4.50
N ALA A 3 -42.47 -26.20 3.18
CA ALA A 3 -41.44 -26.80 2.36
C ALA A 3 -40.34 -25.74 2.10
N THR A 4 -39.10 -26.10 2.40
CA THR A 4 -37.92 -25.23 2.27
C THR A 4 -37.05 -25.58 1.06
N SER A 5 -37.43 -26.62 0.30
CA SER A 5 -36.74 -27.07 -0.90
C SER A 5 -37.73 -27.58 -1.93
N ALA A 6 -37.33 -27.65 -3.19
CA ALA A 6 -38.14 -28.19 -4.27
C ALA A 6 -38.49 -29.64 -3.97
N LYS A 7 -39.77 -29.96 -3.88
CA LYS A 7 -40.31 -31.31 -3.64
C LYS A 7 -41.78 -31.39 -3.97
N SER A 8 -42.24 -32.60 -4.31
CA SER A 8 -43.66 -32.89 -4.48
C SER A 8 -44.23 -33.38 -3.15
N LEU A 9 -45.41 -32.92 -2.78
CA LEU A 9 -46.14 -33.31 -1.59
C LEU A 9 -47.52 -33.79 -2.00
N SER A 10 -48.07 -34.77 -1.25
CA SER A 10 -49.44 -35.25 -1.42
C SER A 10 -50.25 -34.88 -0.19
N VAL A 11 -51.47 -34.44 -0.44
CA VAL A 11 -52.44 -34.13 0.60
C VAL A 11 -53.63 -35.04 0.42
N ILE A 12 -54.01 -35.69 1.51
CA ILE A 12 -55.20 -36.54 1.57
C ILE A 12 -56.28 -35.79 2.30
N ILE A 13 -57.43 -35.57 1.62
CA ILE A 13 -58.58 -34.94 2.23
C ILE A 13 -59.63 -36.03 2.48
N LYS A 14 -60.03 -36.17 3.75
CA LYS A 14 -61.06 -37.12 4.18
C LYS A 14 -62.34 -36.37 4.55
N GLY A 15 -63.49 -36.87 4.09
CA GLY A 15 -64.76 -36.33 4.50
C GLY A 15 -64.98 -36.44 6.00
N LYS A 16 -65.73 -35.45 6.59
CA LYS A 16 -66.12 -35.35 7.98
C LYS A 16 -67.52 -34.75 8.11
N ASN A 17 -68.24 -35.04 9.19
CA ASN A 17 -69.56 -34.46 9.49
C ASN A 17 -70.63 -34.67 8.40
N GLY A 18 -70.83 -35.93 7.96
CA GLY A 18 -71.83 -36.29 6.98
C GLY A 18 -71.34 -36.37 5.54
N TYR A 19 -70.13 -35.91 5.26
CA TYR A 19 -69.50 -36.11 3.96
C TYR A 19 -68.66 -37.40 3.99
N THR A 20 -68.80 -38.22 2.97
CA THR A 20 -68.08 -39.50 2.84
C THR A 20 -67.13 -39.43 1.65
N GLY A 21 -66.06 -40.21 1.74
CA GLY A 21 -65.05 -40.31 0.67
C GLY A 21 -63.70 -39.77 1.05
N THR A 22 -62.75 -40.03 0.22
CA THR A 22 -61.34 -39.57 0.36
C THR A 22 -60.89 -39.07 -1.00
N VAL A 23 -60.21 -37.90 -1.02
CA VAL A 23 -59.45 -37.40 -2.18
C VAL A 23 -58.01 -37.55 -1.82
N ASP A 24 -57.37 -38.55 -2.45
CA ASP A 24 -55.94 -38.91 -2.19
C ASP A 24 -55.02 -38.56 -3.35
N THR A 25 -55.53 -37.91 -4.37
CA THR A 25 -54.80 -37.53 -5.59
C THR A 25 -54.37 -36.08 -5.70
N LEU A 26 -54.70 -35.25 -4.68
CA LEU A 26 -54.22 -33.89 -4.67
C LEU A 26 -52.72 -33.87 -4.39
N LYS A 27 -52.01 -33.54 -5.42
CA LYS A 27 -50.55 -33.35 -5.39
C LYS A 27 -50.21 -31.91 -5.63
N TRP A 28 -49.24 -31.38 -4.87
CA TRP A 28 -48.66 -30.10 -5.13
C TRP A 28 -47.17 -30.18 -4.93
N GLY A 29 -46.42 -29.30 -5.55
CA GLY A 29 -44.96 -29.29 -5.49
C GLY A 29 -44.44 -27.87 -5.36
N ILE A 30 -43.24 -27.76 -4.94
CA ILE A 30 -42.42 -26.57 -5.11
C ILE A 30 -41.43 -26.89 -6.20
N ASP A 31 -41.56 -26.20 -7.31
CA ASP A 31 -40.61 -26.34 -8.43
C ASP A 31 -39.29 -25.64 -8.06
N LYS A 32 -38.22 -26.07 -8.74
CA LYS A 32 -36.94 -25.36 -8.65
C LYS A 32 -37.11 -23.94 -9.17
N PHE A 33 -36.51 -22.97 -8.49
CA PHE A 33 -36.50 -21.62 -8.97
C PHE A 33 -35.53 -21.51 -10.16
N ASP A 34 -36.01 -20.95 -11.27
CA ASP A 34 -35.17 -20.71 -12.44
C ASP A 34 -34.37 -19.41 -12.25
N LEU A 35 -33.04 -19.51 -12.21
CA LEU A 35 -32.14 -18.38 -12.07
C LEU A 35 -32.26 -17.36 -13.20
N ALA A 36 -32.87 -17.70 -14.35
CA ALA A 36 -33.23 -16.71 -15.37
C ALA A 36 -34.09 -15.57 -14.81
N ASN A 37 -34.88 -15.85 -13.75
CA ASN A 37 -35.74 -14.88 -13.06
C ASN A 37 -35.11 -14.28 -11.78
N ALA A 38 -33.85 -14.58 -11.48
CA ALA A 38 -33.15 -14.03 -10.31
C ALA A 38 -32.73 -12.58 -10.54
N ASP A 39 -32.64 -11.83 -9.44
CA ASP A 39 -31.96 -10.54 -9.42
C ASP A 39 -30.46 -10.79 -9.19
N VAL A 40 -29.62 -10.41 -10.14
CA VAL A 40 -28.16 -10.53 -10.07
C VAL A 40 -27.54 -9.15 -10.01
N THR A 41 -26.84 -8.86 -8.93
CA THR A 41 -26.07 -7.61 -8.77
C THR A 41 -24.59 -7.92 -8.74
N VAL A 42 -23.79 -7.11 -9.45
CA VAL A 42 -22.34 -7.21 -9.54
C VAL A 42 -21.76 -5.89 -9.01
N ASP A 43 -20.96 -5.98 -7.95
CA ASP A 43 -20.26 -4.85 -7.34
C ASP A 43 -18.79 -5.23 -7.20
N GLY A 44 -17.99 -4.86 -8.19
CA GLY A 44 -16.62 -5.35 -8.37
C GLY A 44 -16.59 -6.87 -8.46
N ASP A 45 -15.89 -7.53 -7.56
CA ASP A 45 -15.80 -9.00 -7.50
C ASP A 45 -16.95 -9.66 -6.73
N LYS A 46 -17.74 -8.87 -6.02
CA LYS A 46 -18.89 -9.38 -5.24
C LYS A 46 -20.11 -9.56 -6.13
N ILE A 47 -20.55 -10.81 -6.26
CA ILE A 47 -21.77 -11.18 -7.00
C ILE A 47 -22.81 -11.63 -5.99
N THR A 48 -23.99 -11.01 -6.06
CA THR A 48 -25.12 -11.35 -5.21
C THR A 48 -26.30 -11.79 -6.09
N VAL A 49 -26.84 -12.97 -5.82
CA VAL A 49 -27.98 -13.54 -6.52
C VAL A 49 -29.17 -13.62 -5.59
N LYS A 50 -30.32 -13.08 -5.96
CA LYS A 50 -31.53 -13.10 -5.15
C LYS A 50 -32.74 -13.64 -5.91
N CYS A 51 -33.50 -14.49 -5.24
CA CYS A 51 -34.80 -14.96 -5.68
C CYS A 51 -35.86 -14.20 -4.85
N GLY A 52 -36.36 -13.09 -5.38
CA GLY A 52 -37.18 -12.17 -4.63
C GLY A 52 -36.41 -11.58 -3.43
N LYS A 53 -36.88 -11.83 -2.20
CA LYS A 53 -36.23 -11.34 -0.97
C LYS A 53 -35.15 -12.28 -0.41
N VAL A 54 -34.97 -13.46 -1.00
CA VAL A 54 -34.05 -14.48 -0.48
C VAL A 54 -32.77 -14.48 -1.30
N GLU A 55 -31.64 -14.35 -0.61
CA GLU A 55 -30.33 -14.48 -1.22
C GLU A 55 -30.00 -15.97 -1.47
N VAL A 56 -29.55 -16.28 -2.69
CA VAL A 56 -29.13 -17.63 -3.08
C VAL A 56 -27.73 -17.87 -2.52
N PRO A 57 -27.53 -18.93 -1.73
CA PRO A 57 -26.20 -19.27 -1.21
C PRO A 57 -25.17 -19.48 -2.34
N SER A 58 -23.96 -18.99 -2.15
CA SER A 58 -22.90 -19.02 -3.18
C SER A 58 -22.49 -20.43 -3.62
N ASN A 59 -22.75 -21.45 -2.81
CA ASN A 59 -22.52 -22.86 -3.16
C ASN A 59 -23.62 -23.48 -4.02
N GLU A 60 -24.71 -22.78 -4.27
CA GLU A 60 -25.84 -23.24 -5.08
C GLU A 60 -25.75 -22.82 -6.57
N TYR A 61 -24.76 -21.99 -6.90
CA TYR A 61 -24.51 -21.56 -8.27
C TYR A 61 -23.01 -21.45 -8.60
N THR A 62 -22.69 -21.47 -9.88
CA THR A 62 -21.37 -21.16 -10.42
C THR A 62 -21.41 -19.82 -11.14
N VAL A 63 -20.27 -19.14 -11.19
CA VAL A 63 -20.11 -17.85 -11.86
C VAL A 63 -19.12 -17.98 -13.00
N THR A 64 -19.49 -17.51 -14.18
CA THR A 64 -18.59 -17.33 -15.31
C THR A 64 -18.52 -15.85 -15.66
N LYS A 65 -17.32 -15.31 -15.74
CA LYS A 65 -17.05 -13.93 -16.12
C LYS A 65 -16.48 -13.89 -17.54
N ASP A 66 -17.07 -13.07 -18.40
CA ASP A 66 -16.58 -12.75 -19.73
C ASP A 66 -16.18 -11.28 -19.79
N ALA A 67 -14.89 -11.03 -19.62
CA ALA A 67 -14.33 -9.68 -19.60
C ALA A 67 -14.42 -8.99 -20.96
N ALA A 68 -14.26 -9.75 -22.07
CA ALA A 68 -14.31 -9.20 -23.41
C ALA A 68 -15.72 -8.72 -23.78
N ALA A 69 -16.76 -9.42 -23.30
CA ALA A 69 -18.16 -9.06 -23.53
C ALA A 69 -18.76 -8.20 -22.38
N ASN A 70 -18.03 -7.92 -21.30
CA ASN A 70 -18.53 -7.29 -20.08
C ASN A 70 -19.79 -7.97 -19.55
N LYS A 71 -19.73 -9.30 -19.39
CA LYS A 71 -20.86 -10.13 -18.97
C LYS A 71 -20.48 -11.03 -17.79
N VAL A 72 -21.42 -11.19 -16.88
CA VAL A 72 -21.37 -12.18 -15.80
C VAL A 72 -22.55 -13.13 -15.97
N THR A 73 -22.27 -14.43 -16.00
CA THR A 73 -23.28 -15.48 -16.05
C THR A 73 -23.26 -16.26 -14.74
N VAL A 74 -24.40 -16.34 -14.08
CA VAL A 74 -24.63 -17.23 -12.93
C VAL A 74 -25.42 -18.44 -13.40
N THR A 75 -25.00 -19.64 -13.01
CA THR A 75 -25.64 -20.91 -13.43
C THR A 75 -25.84 -21.80 -12.21
N ALA A 76 -27.03 -22.35 -12.04
CA ALA A 76 -27.28 -23.30 -10.95
C ALA A 76 -26.29 -24.46 -11.01
N THR A 77 -25.81 -24.91 -9.84
CA THR A 77 -24.86 -26.02 -9.78
C THR A 77 -25.49 -27.29 -10.36
N LYS A 78 -24.65 -28.20 -10.88
CA LYS A 78 -25.10 -29.48 -11.37
C LYS A 78 -25.84 -30.26 -10.26
N ASP A 79 -26.96 -30.87 -10.61
CA ASP A 79 -27.81 -31.63 -9.68
C ASP A 79 -28.40 -30.82 -8.51
N ASN A 80 -28.47 -29.49 -8.68
CA ASN A 80 -29.05 -28.59 -7.69
C ASN A 80 -30.50 -28.99 -7.38
N LYS A 81 -30.88 -28.99 -6.10
CA LYS A 81 -32.21 -29.41 -5.64
C LYS A 81 -33.23 -28.25 -5.62
N ASN A 82 -32.75 -27.03 -5.53
CA ASN A 82 -33.57 -25.85 -5.29
C ASN A 82 -33.62 -24.89 -6.50
N TYR A 83 -32.56 -24.90 -7.31
CA TYR A 83 -32.39 -23.92 -8.41
C TYR A 83 -32.11 -24.63 -9.73
N THR A 84 -32.42 -23.96 -10.82
CA THR A 84 -32.17 -24.41 -12.19
C THR A 84 -31.83 -23.22 -13.09
N GLY A 85 -31.38 -23.49 -14.31
CA GLY A 85 -31.14 -22.45 -15.30
C GLY A 85 -29.94 -21.56 -15.02
N SER A 86 -29.88 -20.47 -15.77
CA SER A 86 -28.81 -19.48 -15.67
C SER A 86 -29.30 -18.07 -16.00
N LYS A 87 -28.57 -17.05 -15.51
CA LYS A 87 -28.79 -15.65 -15.88
C LYS A 87 -27.48 -14.98 -16.24
N THR A 88 -27.51 -14.27 -17.34
CA THR A 88 -26.42 -13.39 -17.77
C THR A 88 -26.81 -11.94 -17.56
N VAL A 89 -25.96 -11.15 -16.93
CA VAL A 89 -26.12 -9.69 -16.76
C VAL A 89 -24.93 -8.97 -17.36
N SER A 90 -25.16 -7.77 -17.89
CA SER A 90 -24.06 -6.88 -18.29
C SER A 90 -23.45 -6.25 -17.04
N ALA A 91 -22.16 -6.42 -16.86
CA ALA A 91 -21.40 -5.83 -15.77
C ALA A 91 -19.97 -5.60 -16.25
N VAL A 92 -19.35 -4.52 -15.79
CA VAL A 92 -17.91 -4.34 -16.02
C VAL A 92 -17.18 -5.44 -15.24
N VAL A 93 -16.61 -6.37 -15.98
CA VAL A 93 -15.83 -7.48 -15.43
C VAL A 93 -14.38 -7.09 -15.51
N THR A 94 -13.76 -6.80 -14.38
CA THR A 94 -12.31 -6.74 -14.31
C THR A 94 -11.80 -8.18 -14.27
N ASP A 95 -11.04 -8.58 -15.31
CA ASP A 95 -10.32 -9.87 -15.27
C ASP A 95 -9.34 -9.83 -14.10
N PRO A 96 -9.44 -10.73 -13.10
CA PRO A 96 -8.47 -10.78 -12.02
C PRO A 96 -7.04 -11.06 -12.51
N THR A 97 -6.88 -11.59 -13.72
CA THR A 97 -5.57 -11.77 -14.37
C THR A 97 -5.14 -10.54 -15.16
N GLU A 98 -6.04 -9.59 -15.44
CA GLU A 98 -5.71 -8.37 -16.16
C GLU A 98 -4.74 -7.52 -15.31
N ARG A 99 -3.61 -7.19 -15.90
CA ARG A 99 -2.59 -6.37 -15.23
C ARG A 99 -3.00 -4.90 -15.27
N PRO A 100 -2.63 -4.10 -14.26
CA PRO A 100 -2.79 -2.66 -14.35
C PRO A 100 -2.08 -2.09 -15.57
N ALA A 101 -2.62 -1.03 -16.15
CA ALA A 101 -1.96 -0.32 -17.23
C ALA A 101 -0.60 0.23 -16.77
N ALA A 102 0.36 0.29 -17.69
CA ALA A 102 1.67 0.86 -17.41
C ALA A 102 1.53 2.35 -17.02
N PRO A 103 2.09 2.81 -15.89
CA PRO A 103 2.10 4.22 -15.56
C PRO A 103 3.01 5.01 -16.50
N MET A 104 2.84 6.33 -16.54
CA MET A 104 3.73 7.22 -17.27
C MET A 104 4.29 8.28 -16.31
N ILE A 105 5.61 8.31 -16.14
CA ILE A 105 6.28 9.39 -15.41
C ILE A 105 6.29 10.64 -16.30
N SER A 106 5.62 11.70 -15.84
CA SER A 106 5.55 12.99 -16.53
C SER A 106 6.69 13.91 -16.17
N SER A 107 7.19 13.83 -14.94
CA SER A 107 8.30 14.66 -14.47
C SER A 107 8.99 14.10 -13.23
N VAL A 108 10.24 14.52 -13.02
CA VAL A 108 10.96 14.37 -11.75
C VAL A 108 11.42 15.75 -11.30
N LYS A 109 10.87 16.21 -10.16
CA LYS A 109 11.26 17.50 -9.56
C LYS A 109 12.38 17.28 -8.55
N VAL A 110 13.52 17.90 -8.77
CA VAL A 110 14.68 17.82 -7.86
C VAL A 110 14.79 19.11 -7.02
N VAL A 111 14.91 18.96 -5.71
CA VAL A 111 15.16 20.06 -4.77
C VAL A 111 16.21 19.59 -3.76
N GLY A 112 17.41 20.17 -3.85
CA GLY A 112 18.57 19.67 -3.11
C GLY A 112 18.84 18.19 -3.46
N ASN A 113 18.84 17.33 -2.47
CA ASN A 113 19.01 15.87 -2.65
C ASN A 113 17.69 15.09 -2.56
N LYS A 114 16.58 15.74 -2.87
CA LYS A 114 15.27 15.08 -2.93
C LYS A 114 14.80 15.08 -4.37
N ALA A 115 14.40 13.91 -4.87
CA ALA A 115 13.84 13.72 -6.18
C ALA A 115 12.39 13.25 -6.05
N THR A 116 11.43 14.03 -6.55
CA THR A 116 10.01 13.69 -6.53
C THR A 116 9.59 13.27 -7.92
N ALA A 117 9.33 11.98 -8.11
CA ALA A 117 8.76 11.42 -9.32
C ALA A 117 7.24 11.63 -9.32
N ILE A 118 6.69 12.06 -10.46
CA ILE A 118 5.29 12.43 -10.65
C ILE A 118 4.77 11.71 -11.89
N LEU A 119 3.66 11.01 -11.77
CA LEU A 119 2.96 10.39 -12.90
C LEU A 119 2.07 11.40 -13.62
N SER A 120 1.74 11.12 -14.86
CA SER A 120 0.79 11.92 -15.66
C SER A 120 -0.66 11.82 -15.16
N GLY A 121 -0.98 10.80 -14.36
CA GLY A 121 -2.29 10.51 -13.80
C GLY A 121 -2.32 9.10 -13.22
N ASP A 122 -3.50 8.66 -12.82
CA ASP A 122 -3.72 7.29 -12.37
C ASP A 122 -3.63 6.30 -13.53
N SER A 123 -3.08 5.11 -13.28
CA SER A 123 -3.09 4.01 -14.23
C SER A 123 -4.36 3.19 -14.06
N GLU A 124 -5.00 2.81 -15.16
CA GLU A 124 -6.20 2.00 -15.14
C GLU A 124 -5.95 0.66 -14.42
N GLY A 125 -6.85 0.29 -13.53
CA GLY A 125 -6.76 -0.92 -12.72
C GLY A 125 -5.71 -0.89 -11.60
N ALA A 126 -5.04 0.23 -11.33
CA ALA A 126 -4.04 0.33 -10.28
C ALA A 126 -4.67 0.49 -8.89
N ALA A 127 -4.20 -0.30 -7.92
CA ALA A 127 -4.44 -0.09 -6.49
C ALA A 127 -3.27 0.64 -5.81
N GLY A 128 -2.14 0.78 -6.50
CA GLY A 128 -0.98 1.51 -6.03
C GLY A 128 0.23 1.32 -6.94
N TYR A 129 1.36 1.86 -6.49
CA TYR A 129 2.57 2.02 -7.28
C TYR A 129 3.80 1.63 -6.48
N ASP A 130 4.78 1.04 -7.17
CA ASP A 130 6.14 0.88 -6.66
C ASP A 130 7.09 1.67 -7.58
N TYR A 131 7.83 2.61 -7.00
CA TYR A 131 8.76 3.48 -7.72
C TYR A 131 10.20 3.10 -7.44
N VAL A 132 11.05 3.21 -8.44
CA VAL A 132 12.49 3.00 -8.31
C VAL A 132 13.28 4.11 -8.99
N ILE A 133 14.50 4.35 -8.53
CA ILE A 133 15.51 5.16 -9.21
C ILE A 133 16.82 4.38 -9.25
N SER A 134 17.56 4.55 -10.34
CA SER A 134 18.90 3.97 -10.48
C SER A 134 19.77 4.82 -11.40
N THR A 135 21.07 4.77 -11.19
CA THR A 135 22.08 5.27 -12.11
C THR A 135 22.21 4.40 -13.36
N ASP A 136 21.78 3.13 -13.26
CA ASP A 136 21.69 2.21 -14.38
C ASP A 136 20.33 2.33 -15.08
N ARG A 137 20.37 2.62 -16.39
CA ARG A 137 19.16 2.68 -17.23
C ARG A 137 18.46 1.32 -17.35
N ASP A 138 19.22 0.23 -17.29
CA ASP A 138 18.70 -1.12 -17.46
C ASP A 138 18.33 -1.80 -16.13
N CYS A 139 18.27 -1.02 -15.05
CA CYS A 139 17.99 -1.47 -13.68
C CYS A 139 16.69 -2.28 -13.53
N ILE A 140 15.68 -2.03 -14.36
CA ILE A 140 14.43 -2.81 -14.34
C ILE A 140 14.61 -4.24 -14.84
N THR A 141 15.55 -4.46 -15.76
CA THR A 141 15.92 -5.78 -16.28
C THR A 141 16.82 -6.50 -15.28
N ASN A 142 17.83 -5.80 -14.74
CA ASN A 142 18.81 -6.33 -13.79
C ASN A 142 18.26 -6.45 -12.37
N LYS A 143 17.13 -5.77 -12.08
CA LYS A 143 16.50 -5.66 -10.75
C LYS A 143 17.45 -5.07 -9.70
N ASP A 144 18.31 -4.17 -10.11
CA ASP A 144 19.29 -3.48 -9.27
C ASP A 144 18.93 -1.99 -9.20
N TYR A 145 18.48 -1.56 -8.03
CA TYR A 145 17.93 -0.22 -7.81
C TYR A 145 18.71 0.50 -6.72
N ASP A 146 19.12 1.74 -6.96
CA ASP A 146 19.77 2.59 -5.95
C ASP A 146 18.78 2.98 -4.84
N SER A 147 17.49 3.16 -5.19
CA SER A 147 16.44 3.43 -4.20
C SER A 147 15.07 2.97 -4.66
N VAL A 148 14.25 2.52 -3.71
CA VAL A 148 12.91 1.97 -3.96
C VAL A 148 11.89 2.52 -2.97
N ASN A 149 10.78 3.05 -3.47
CA ASN A 149 9.61 3.43 -2.69
C ASN A 149 8.42 2.54 -3.07
N LYS A 150 8.16 1.50 -2.24
CA LYS A 150 7.07 0.53 -2.47
C LYS A 150 5.75 0.95 -1.82
N ASN A 151 4.66 0.36 -2.30
CA ASN A 151 3.31 0.49 -1.72
C ASN A 151 2.80 1.94 -1.65
N GLN A 152 3.16 2.76 -2.63
CA GLN A 152 2.63 4.11 -2.73
C GLN A 152 1.21 4.07 -3.31
N VAL A 153 0.28 4.80 -2.70
CA VAL A 153 -1.10 4.95 -3.23
C VAL A 153 -1.27 6.25 -4.01
N GLN A 154 -0.26 7.12 -3.97
CA GLN A 154 -0.26 8.40 -4.65
C GLN A 154 0.46 8.30 -5.99
N THR A 155 0.03 9.12 -6.95
CA THR A 155 0.67 9.28 -8.26
C THR A 155 2.00 10.04 -8.21
N SER A 156 2.57 10.21 -7.01
CA SER A 156 3.89 10.78 -6.81
C SER A 156 4.57 10.21 -5.59
N THR A 157 5.91 10.20 -5.60
CA THR A 157 6.71 9.82 -4.45
C THR A 157 8.01 10.62 -4.42
N THR A 158 8.59 10.80 -3.21
CA THR A 158 9.85 11.54 -3.03
C THR A 158 10.93 10.61 -2.49
N PHE A 159 11.98 10.45 -3.27
CA PHE A 159 13.24 9.86 -2.85
C PHE A 159 14.05 10.91 -2.09
N LYS A 160 14.60 10.52 -0.94
CA LYS A 160 15.43 11.39 -0.08
C LYS A 160 16.87 10.94 -0.10
N TYR A 161 17.79 11.87 0.17
CA TYR A 161 19.23 11.61 0.27
C TYR A 161 19.83 11.01 -1.00
N VAL A 162 19.25 11.36 -2.14
CA VAL A 162 19.77 10.95 -3.45
C VAL A 162 21.15 11.59 -3.62
N GLN A 163 22.14 10.77 -3.94
CA GLN A 163 23.52 11.23 -4.14
C GLN A 163 23.63 12.07 -5.41
N GLN A 164 24.68 12.89 -5.52
CA GLN A 164 24.98 13.62 -6.74
C GLN A 164 25.18 12.65 -7.90
N GLY A 165 24.50 12.87 -9.01
CA GLY A 165 24.58 11.98 -10.18
C GLY A 165 23.43 12.13 -11.14
N THR A 166 23.48 11.36 -12.22
CA THR A 166 22.39 11.21 -13.20
C THR A 166 21.70 9.89 -12.98
N TYR A 167 20.38 9.91 -12.98
CA TYR A 167 19.52 8.78 -12.64
C TYR A 167 18.40 8.61 -13.66
N TYR A 168 17.81 7.42 -13.64
CA TYR A 168 16.57 7.10 -14.33
C TYR A 168 15.52 6.71 -13.30
N ALA A 169 14.34 7.30 -13.40
CA ALA A 169 13.18 6.94 -12.59
C ALA A 169 12.24 6.02 -13.38
N TYR A 170 11.71 5.02 -12.68
CA TYR A 170 10.71 4.09 -13.19
C TYR A 170 9.62 3.87 -12.15
N CYS A 171 8.47 3.45 -12.64
CA CYS A 171 7.34 3.09 -11.80
C CYS A 171 6.61 1.90 -12.44
N HIS A 172 6.06 1.01 -11.65
CA HIS A 172 5.03 0.10 -12.10
C HIS A 172 3.81 0.14 -11.18
N ALA A 173 2.64 0.03 -11.79
CA ALA A 173 1.38 -0.08 -11.06
C ALA A 173 1.18 -1.51 -10.56
N TRP A 174 0.45 -1.66 -9.46
CA TRP A 174 0.05 -2.96 -8.97
C TRP A 174 -1.40 -2.95 -8.48
N LYS A 175 -2.04 -4.11 -8.56
CA LYS A 175 -3.29 -4.43 -7.86
C LYS A 175 -3.09 -5.72 -7.05
N ARG A 176 -4.08 -6.11 -6.25
CA ARG A 176 -4.07 -7.41 -5.58
C ARG A 176 -5.05 -8.34 -6.26
N ASP A 177 -4.64 -9.60 -6.43
CA ASP A 177 -5.54 -10.68 -6.84
C ASP A 177 -6.46 -11.11 -5.67
N GLU A 178 -7.33 -12.05 -5.93
CA GLU A 178 -8.26 -12.62 -4.96
C GLU A 178 -7.57 -13.25 -3.72
N ASN A 179 -6.30 -13.65 -3.84
CA ASN A 179 -5.47 -14.20 -2.77
C ASN A 179 -4.68 -13.10 -2.03
N GLY A 180 -4.88 -11.82 -2.38
CA GLY A 180 -4.17 -10.69 -1.80
C GLY A 180 -2.73 -10.50 -2.31
N LYS A 181 -2.28 -11.30 -3.30
CA LYS A 181 -0.95 -11.20 -3.91
C LYS A 181 -0.91 -10.05 -4.91
N LYS A 182 0.22 -9.32 -4.96
CA LYS A 182 0.41 -8.25 -5.95
C LYS A 182 0.54 -8.82 -7.36
N VAL A 183 -0.27 -8.27 -8.27
CA VAL A 183 -0.14 -8.41 -9.71
C VAL A 183 0.38 -7.09 -10.25
N PHE A 184 1.51 -7.13 -10.93
CA PHE A 184 2.17 -5.93 -11.44
C PHE A 184 1.88 -5.73 -12.93
N GLY A 185 1.64 -4.48 -13.30
CA GLY A 185 1.63 -4.01 -14.69
C GLY A 185 3.06 -3.91 -15.26
N GLU A 186 3.13 -3.50 -16.51
CA GLU A 186 4.40 -3.19 -17.15
C GLU A 186 5.05 -1.94 -16.52
N TRP A 187 6.37 -1.81 -16.68
CA TRP A 187 7.10 -0.65 -16.21
C TRP A 187 6.76 0.60 -17.04
N SER A 188 6.86 1.75 -16.40
CA SER A 188 6.74 3.07 -17.05
C SER A 188 7.86 3.31 -18.06
N ASN A 189 7.75 4.44 -18.78
CA ASN A 189 8.89 5.03 -19.48
C ASN A 189 10.07 5.26 -18.51
N ALA A 190 11.29 5.18 -19.03
CA ALA A 190 12.50 5.68 -18.36
C ALA A 190 12.44 7.21 -18.31
N TYR A 191 12.51 7.83 -17.12
CA TYR A 191 12.58 9.28 -16.99
C TYR A 191 13.94 9.70 -16.46
N PRO A 192 14.82 10.31 -17.27
CA PRO A 192 16.13 10.77 -16.84
C PRO A 192 16.04 12.04 -15.99
N PHE A 193 16.86 12.13 -14.93
CA PHE A 193 17.00 13.35 -14.13
C PHE A 193 18.39 13.40 -13.50
N SER A 194 18.79 14.59 -13.04
CA SER A 194 20.09 14.78 -12.40
C SER A 194 19.94 15.45 -11.04
N VAL A 195 20.73 15.00 -10.07
CA VAL A 195 20.92 15.60 -8.75
C VAL A 195 22.29 16.26 -8.72
N THR A 196 22.32 17.57 -8.59
CA THR A 196 23.56 18.37 -8.55
C THR A 196 24.01 18.67 -7.11
N ALA A 197 23.11 18.55 -6.14
CA ALA A 197 23.41 18.82 -4.75
C ALA A 197 24.32 17.74 -4.14
N ILE A 198 25.34 18.18 -3.41
CA ILE A 198 26.23 17.28 -2.69
C ILE A 198 25.58 16.81 -1.41
N THR A 199 25.32 15.51 -1.30
CA THR A 199 24.75 14.89 -0.10
C THR A 199 25.87 14.41 0.81
N PRO A 200 25.93 14.86 2.08
CA PRO A 200 26.91 14.32 3.01
C PRO A 200 26.61 12.87 3.41
N ASP A 201 27.63 12.15 3.81
CA ASP A 201 27.46 10.86 4.46
C ASP A 201 26.75 10.99 5.81
N ALA A 202 26.10 9.90 6.25
CA ALA A 202 25.51 9.84 7.59
C ALA A 202 26.64 9.91 8.64
N PRO A 203 26.57 10.86 9.59
CA PRO A 203 27.58 10.94 10.65
C PRO A 203 27.45 9.76 11.62
N VAL A 204 28.54 9.41 12.32
CA VAL A 204 28.57 8.30 13.26
C VAL A 204 28.83 8.81 14.67
N ILE A 205 27.85 8.67 15.58
CA ILE A 205 28.02 8.94 17.00
C ILE A 205 28.87 7.81 17.59
N THR A 206 30.08 8.14 18.03
CA THR A 206 31.02 7.18 18.62
C THR A 206 30.81 7.02 20.12
N ASN A 207 30.56 8.13 20.83
CA ASN A 207 30.40 8.09 22.28
C ASN A 207 29.37 9.12 22.77
N VAL A 208 28.66 8.78 23.86
CA VAL A 208 27.80 9.69 24.60
C VAL A 208 28.17 9.56 26.11
N LYS A 209 28.67 10.65 26.71
CA LYS A 209 29.03 10.68 28.12
C LYS A 209 28.08 11.60 28.88
N VAL A 210 27.56 11.09 29.99
CA VAL A 210 26.71 11.87 30.93
C VAL A 210 27.51 12.19 32.19
N SER A 211 27.45 13.45 32.62
CA SER A 211 28.06 13.92 33.89
C SER A 211 27.11 14.93 34.52
N GLY A 212 26.44 14.53 35.60
CA GLY A 212 25.35 15.32 36.19
C GLY A 212 24.26 15.58 35.14
N SER A 213 23.88 16.84 34.94
CA SER A 213 22.93 17.30 33.92
C SER A 213 23.57 17.62 32.58
N THR A 214 24.82 17.20 32.35
CA THR A 214 25.53 17.48 31.08
C THR A 214 25.63 16.20 30.24
N ILE A 215 25.27 16.30 28.95
CA ILE A 215 25.47 15.25 27.95
C ILE A 215 26.50 15.76 26.95
N LYS A 216 27.62 15.02 26.79
CA LYS A 216 28.63 15.25 25.76
C LYS A 216 28.53 14.15 24.71
N VAL A 217 28.30 14.53 23.45
CA VAL A 217 28.21 13.66 22.28
C VAL A 217 29.52 13.80 21.51
N THR A 218 30.16 12.66 21.18
CA THR A 218 31.36 12.61 20.35
C THR A 218 31.02 11.82 19.07
N TYR A 219 31.48 12.30 17.93
CA TYR A 219 31.16 11.68 16.64
C TYR A 219 32.33 11.80 15.66
N LYS A 220 32.28 10.99 14.59
CA LYS A 220 33.23 11.10 13.47
C LYS A 220 32.72 12.13 12.48
N ALA A 221 33.64 12.88 11.88
CA ALA A 221 33.34 13.73 10.74
C ALA A 221 32.80 12.88 9.58
N ALA A 222 31.78 13.41 8.90
CA ALA A 222 31.19 12.79 7.72
C ALA A 222 31.80 13.41 6.46
N ALA A 223 32.01 12.60 5.42
CA ALA A 223 32.44 13.13 4.13
C ALA A 223 31.40 14.11 3.55
N ASN A 224 31.88 15.11 2.83
CA ASN A 224 31.06 16.14 2.20
C ASN A 224 30.19 16.98 3.17
N ALA A 225 30.46 16.94 4.48
CA ALA A 225 29.78 17.75 5.47
C ALA A 225 30.41 19.14 5.58
N THR A 226 29.58 20.19 5.55
CA THR A 226 29.97 21.57 5.90
C THR A 226 29.50 21.96 7.30
N GLY A 227 28.81 21.05 7.99
CA GLY A 227 28.37 21.22 9.37
C GLY A 227 27.41 20.14 9.85
N TYR A 228 26.99 20.28 11.12
CA TYR A 228 26.20 19.26 11.81
C TYR A 228 25.08 19.87 12.64
N ASP A 229 23.96 19.13 12.73
CA ASP A 229 22.86 19.40 13.66
C ASP A 229 22.70 18.18 14.58
N VAL A 230 22.84 18.38 15.89
CA VAL A 230 22.73 17.33 16.92
C VAL A 230 21.52 17.60 17.79
N VAL A 231 20.73 16.57 18.10
CA VAL A 231 19.52 16.68 18.90
C VAL A 231 19.43 15.60 19.98
N LEU A 232 18.72 15.93 21.08
CA LEU A 232 18.33 15.01 22.13
C LEU A 232 16.80 14.90 22.13
N GLY A 233 16.25 13.75 21.73
CA GLY A 233 14.83 13.48 21.77
C GLY A 233 14.41 12.71 23.00
N THR A 234 13.17 12.86 23.48
CA THR A 234 12.60 12.05 24.58
C THR A 234 12.27 10.62 24.15
N GLY A 235 12.32 10.34 22.85
CA GLY A 235 12.12 9.05 22.26
C GLY A 235 12.63 8.98 20.83
N SER A 236 12.35 7.88 20.14
CA SER A 236 12.61 7.74 18.72
C SER A 236 11.35 7.32 17.98
N LYS A 237 11.24 7.68 16.70
CA LYS A 237 10.19 7.20 15.79
C LYS A 237 10.79 6.71 14.48
N LYS A 238 10.11 5.75 13.86
CA LYS A 238 10.41 5.34 12.48
C LYS A 238 9.55 6.18 11.53
N GLU A 239 10.17 6.82 10.57
CA GLU A 239 9.51 7.67 9.59
C GLU A 239 10.23 7.57 8.24
N ASN A 240 9.51 7.21 7.18
CA ASN A 240 10.06 7.05 5.83
C ASN A 240 11.31 6.13 5.76
N GLY A 241 11.25 4.98 6.44
CA GLY A 241 12.34 4.01 6.46
C GLY A 241 13.46 4.29 7.46
N GLU A 242 13.58 5.50 8.01
CA GLU A 242 14.61 5.89 8.97
C GLU A 242 14.10 5.90 10.41
N THR A 243 14.98 5.59 11.37
CA THR A 243 14.70 5.79 12.79
C THR A 243 15.39 7.06 13.25
N ARG A 244 14.64 8.00 13.81
CA ARG A 244 15.15 9.31 14.21
C ARG A 244 14.70 9.70 15.62
N PRO A 245 15.42 10.62 16.31
CA PRO A 245 14.96 11.20 17.57
C PRO A 245 13.61 11.89 17.40
N TYR A 246 12.79 11.83 18.43
CA TYR A 246 11.45 12.41 18.45
C TYR A 246 11.28 13.33 19.64
N GLN A 247 10.51 14.41 19.52
CA GLN A 247 10.22 15.39 20.57
C GLN A 247 11.48 15.98 21.24
N TYR A 248 12.39 16.55 20.45
CA TYR A 248 13.62 17.15 20.96
C TYR A 248 13.48 18.65 21.36
N GLY A 249 12.40 19.34 21.01
CA GLY A 249 12.15 20.73 21.42
C GLY A 249 13.38 21.64 21.28
N ASN A 250 13.80 22.22 22.39
CA ASN A 250 14.97 23.08 22.46
C ASN A 250 16.31 22.34 22.71
N HIS A 251 16.26 21.01 22.90
CA HIS A 251 17.47 20.20 23.11
C HIS A 251 18.16 19.88 21.79
N LYS A 252 18.64 20.95 21.12
CA LYS A 252 19.28 20.89 19.80
C LYS A 252 20.50 21.83 19.75
N LYS A 253 21.55 21.36 19.07
CA LYS A 253 22.73 22.12 18.68
C LYS A 253 22.75 22.14 17.17
N LEU A 254 22.40 23.28 16.59
CA LEU A 254 22.30 23.46 15.15
C LEU A 254 23.50 24.25 14.62
N ASN A 255 23.83 24.01 13.35
CA ASN A 255 24.89 24.74 12.65
C ASN A 255 26.28 24.59 13.31
N LEU A 256 26.56 23.43 13.89
CA LEU A 256 27.94 23.12 14.28
C LEU A 256 28.83 23.12 13.05
N LYS A 257 29.99 23.77 13.15
CA LYS A 257 30.89 23.95 12.00
C LYS A 257 31.53 22.63 11.57
N GLU A 258 31.98 22.59 10.32
CA GLU A 258 32.90 21.57 9.82
C GLU A 258 34.10 21.42 10.76
N GLY A 259 34.61 20.19 10.91
CA GLY A 259 35.71 19.89 11.86
C GLY A 259 35.27 19.76 13.30
N THR A 260 34.05 20.17 13.70
CA THR A 260 33.52 19.90 15.03
C THR A 260 33.26 18.41 15.18
N VAL A 261 33.78 17.77 16.22
CA VAL A 261 33.58 16.33 16.51
C VAL A 261 32.92 16.10 17.88
N THR A 262 32.50 17.17 18.56
CA THR A 262 31.76 17.08 19.83
C THR A 262 30.64 18.11 19.94
N ALA A 263 29.53 17.70 20.58
CA ALA A 263 28.43 18.58 20.98
C ALA A 263 28.16 18.38 22.45
N THR A 264 28.03 19.51 23.22
CA THR A 264 27.78 19.46 24.65
C THR A 264 26.46 20.14 24.96
N PHE A 265 25.58 19.42 25.65
CA PHE A 265 24.31 19.91 26.17
C PHE A 265 24.44 20.05 27.67
N LYS A 266 24.16 21.25 28.20
CA LYS A 266 24.15 21.56 29.64
C LYS A 266 22.70 21.69 30.13
N ASN A 267 22.50 21.49 31.44
CA ASN A 267 21.20 21.63 32.10
C ASN A 267 20.11 20.75 31.44
N VAL A 268 20.49 19.53 31.04
CA VAL A 268 19.55 18.55 30.48
C VAL A 268 18.70 17.99 31.62
N PRO A 269 17.36 18.02 31.53
CA PRO A 269 16.48 17.48 32.56
C PRO A 269 16.72 15.99 32.82
N LYS A 270 16.35 15.53 34.03
CA LYS A 270 16.34 14.11 34.38
C LYS A 270 15.49 13.33 33.39
N GLY A 271 15.95 12.16 33.01
CA GLY A 271 15.25 11.28 32.07
C GLY A 271 16.19 10.59 31.11
N THR A 272 15.60 9.74 30.26
CA THR A 272 16.33 9.03 29.20
C THR A 272 16.13 9.77 27.89
N TRP A 273 17.24 10.08 27.24
CA TRP A 273 17.33 10.84 26.01
C TRP A 273 17.85 9.97 24.86
N VAL A 274 17.29 10.15 23.68
CA VAL A 274 17.76 9.56 22.43
C VAL A 274 18.56 10.61 21.68
N VAL A 275 19.84 10.33 21.47
CA VAL A 275 20.78 11.21 20.77
C VAL A 275 20.81 10.80 19.30
N GLY A 276 20.65 11.76 18.40
CA GLY A 276 20.84 11.60 16.96
C GLY A 276 21.31 12.89 16.32
N MET A 277 21.83 12.81 15.11
CA MET A 277 22.36 13.94 14.39
C MET A 277 22.26 13.77 12.88
N HIS A 278 22.33 14.89 12.16
CA HIS A 278 22.56 14.97 10.72
C HIS A 278 23.89 15.70 10.47
N ALA A 279 24.56 15.32 9.38
CA ALA A 279 25.46 16.22 8.69
C ALA A 279 24.64 17.04 7.66
N PHE A 280 25.15 18.20 7.28
CA PHE A 280 24.60 18.97 6.16
C PHE A 280 25.72 19.55 5.28
N ASN A 281 25.39 19.75 4.00
CA ASN A 281 26.18 20.50 3.04
C ASN A 281 25.44 21.78 2.66
N ARG A 282 26.17 22.91 2.53
CA ARG A 282 25.64 24.23 2.14
C ARG A 282 26.34 24.83 0.92
N THR A 283 26.94 24.01 0.09
CA THR A 283 27.64 24.47 -1.10
C THR A 283 26.72 24.67 -2.31
N SER A 284 25.39 24.37 -2.19
CA SER A 284 24.41 24.66 -3.23
C SER A 284 24.25 26.18 -3.42
N GLU A 285 23.95 26.62 -4.64
CA GLU A 285 23.80 28.02 -5.03
C GLU A 285 22.77 28.78 -4.16
N ASP A 286 21.72 28.10 -3.70
CA ASP A 286 20.70 28.69 -2.83
C ASP A 286 21.10 28.75 -1.34
N GLY A 287 22.29 28.28 -1.00
CA GLY A 287 22.83 28.24 0.38
C GLY A 287 22.04 27.43 1.38
N LYS A 288 21.05 26.65 0.91
CA LYS A 288 20.23 25.79 1.77
C LYS A 288 20.98 24.56 2.23
N LYS A 289 20.58 24.02 3.37
CA LYS A 289 21.11 22.76 3.88
C LYS A 289 20.61 21.60 3.04
N VAL A 290 21.54 20.82 2.51
CA VAL A 290 21.30 19.46 1.99
C VAL A 290 21.69 18.48 3.08
N PHE A 291 20.74 17.76 3.64
CA PHE A 291 20.96 16.90 4.80
C PHE A 291 21.39 15.48 4.42
N SER A 292 22.23 14.89 5.27
CA SER A 292 22.53 13.47 5.27
C SER A 292 21.36 12.64 5.82
N PRO A 293 21.35 11.29 5.66
CA PRO A 293 20.60 10.40 6.53
C PRO A 293 20.91 10.64 8.00
N TRP A 294 20.02 10.18 8.91
CA TRP A 294 20.28 10.23 10.35
C TRP A 294 21.46 9.34 10.73
N SER A 295 22.21 9.77 11.75
CA SER A 295 23.25 8.94 12.37
C SER A 295 22.68 7.68 13.03
N ASN A 296 23.54 6.76 13.43
CA ASN A 296 23.20 5.81 14.49
C ASN A 296 22.69 6.53 15.72
N LEU A 297 21.70 5.94 16.42
CA LEU A 297 21.15 6.52 17.64
C LEU A 297 21.86 5.95 18.88
N LYS A 298 22.06 6.82 19.90
CA LYS A 298 22.57 6.45 21.22
C LYS A 298 21.58 6.89 22.29
N LYS A 299 21.53 6.17 23.43
CA LYS A 299 20.75 6.56 24.59
C LYS A 299 21.63 7.19 25.64
N ALA A 300 21.12 8.18 26.36
CA ALA A 300 21.76 8.86 27.51
C ALA A 300 20.74 9.02 28.62
N THR A 301 21.09 8.67 29.87
CA THR A 301 20.20 8.82 31.02
C THR A 301 20.81 9.81 32.00
N VAL A 302 20.10 10.91 32.26
CA VAL A 302 20.37 11.91 33.30
C VAL A 302 19.59 11.51 34.55
N LYS A 303 20.31 11.29 35.66
CA LYS A 303 19.71 10.82 36.93
C LYS A 303 19.30 11.98 37.83
#